data_7eccb725987317564eb1b2aaa5ec74b4
#
_entry.id   7eccb725987317564eb1b2aaa5ec74b4
#
_cell.length_a   1.000
_cell.length_b   1.000
_cell.length_c   1.000
_cell.angle_alpha   90.00
_cell.angle_beta   90.00
_cell.angle_gamma   90.00
#
_symmetry.space_group_name_H-M   'P 1'
#
loop_
_entity.id
_entity.type
_entity.pdbx_description
1 polymer ?
#
loop_
_entity_poly.entity_id
_entity_poly.type
_entity_poly.pdbx_seq_one_letter_code
_entity_poly.pdbx_strand_id
1 'polypeptide(L)'
;MDYKNVRTSMGRAITHGDLFGRFYDIFLESHTKIKPMFVNTDMEAQKGLLRQGVNLALMYAEGRAIGKSAMDRLRHSHSKGNISVDPSMYRYWLDSFMKALAEFDPEFDNGLDKEWRDALTKAIDHIAGGYLEEGVKSA
;
A
#
# COMPACT_ATOMS: atom_id res chain seq x y z
N MET A 1 10.23 4.09 16.10
CA MET A 1 9.14 5.09 15.95
C MET A 1 7.81 4.37 16.02
N ASP A 2 6.85 4.90 16.73
CA ASP A 2 5.58 4.18 17.01
C ASP A 2 4.44 4.46 16.02
N TYR A 3 4.59 5.42 15.15
CA TYR A 3 3.59 5.79 14.14
C TYR A 3 2.18 6.03 14.70
N LYS A 4 2.07 6.48 15.93
CA LYS A 4 0.78 6.75 16.58
C LYS A 4 -0.06 7.75 15.80
N ASN A 5 0.56 8.81 15.29
CA ASN A 5 -0.14 9.82 14.51
C ASN A 5 -0.68 9.26 13.20
N VAL A 6 0.05 8.34 12.57
CA VAL A 6 -0.36 7.67 11.34
C VAL A 6 -1.60 6.83 11.59
N ARG A 7 -1.62 6.05 12.69
CA ARG A 7 -2.78 5.23 13.02
C ARG A 7 -4.01 6.08 13.35
N THR A 8 -3.82 7.19 14.03
CA THR A 8 -4.91 8.12 14.34
C THR A 8 -5.46 8.74 13.04
N SER A 9 -4.57 9.12 12.11
CA SER A 9 -4.94 9.63 10.80
C SER A 9 -5.78 8.63 10.02
N MET A 10 -5.38 7.36 10.01
CA MET A 10 -6.13 6.31 9.33
C MET A 10 -7.55 6.18 9.90
N GLY A 11 -7.69 6.21 11.23
CA GLY A 11 -9.00 6.16 11.87
C GLY A 11 -9.89 7.33 11.46
N ARG A 12 -9.35 8.55 11.40
CA ARG A 12 -10.11 9.73 10.96
C ARG A 12 -10.56 9.58 9.49
N ALA A 13 -9.64 9.15 8.64
CA ALA A 13 -9.95 9.01 7.21
C ALA A 13 -11.05 7.97 6.96
N ILE A 14 -10.97 6.81 7.64
CA ILE A 14 -11.97 5.75 7.51
C ILE A 14 -13.34 6.23 8.01
N THR A 15 -13.37 7.02 9.08
CA THR A 15 -14.60 7.56 9.64
C THR A 15 -15.29 8.55 8.70
N HIS A 16 -14.51 9.30 7.92
CA HIS A 16 -15.05 10.38 7.08
C HIS A 16 -15.43 9.96 5.67
N GLY A 17 -15.20 8.72 5.27
CA GLY A 17 -15.63 8.25 3.96
C GLY A 17 -15.05 6.91 3.56
N ASP A 18 -15.29 6.53 2.29
CA ASP A 18 -14.78 5.28 1.72
C ASP A 18 -13.34 5.50 1.22
N LEU A 19 -12.40 5.51 2.16
CA LEU A 19 -11.00 5.72 1.87
C LEU A 19 -10.47 4.75 0.82
N PHE A 20 -10.78 3.48 0.95
CA PHE A 20 -10.20 2.45 0.08
C PHE A 20 -10.83 2.46 -1.31
N GLY A 21 -12.13 2.76 -1.39
CA GLY A 21 -12.80 2.95 -2.68
C GLY A 21 -12.25 4.16 -3.42
N ARG A 22 -12.06 5.27 -2.72
CA ARG A 22 -11.48 6.48 -3.33
C ARG A 22 -10.04 6.24 -3.76
N PHE A 23 -9.27 5.49 -2.97
CA PHE A 23 -7.92 5.10 -3.36
C PHE A 23 -7.92 4.45 -4.74
N TYR A 24 -8.79 3.45 -4.97
CA TYR A 24 -8.81 2.77 -6.26
C TYR A 24 -9.29 3.66 -7.38
N ASP A 25 -10.23 4.58 -7.14
CA ASP A 25 -10.63 5.56 -8.14
C ASP A 25 -9.43 6.36 -8.64
N ILE A 26 -8.56 6.79 -7.72
CA ILE A 26 -7.37 7.56 -8.05
C ILE A 26 -6.29 6.67 -8.69
N PHE A 27 -6.02 5.53 -8.07
CA PHE A 27 -4.94 4.63 -8.47
C PHE A 27 -5.14 4.07 -9.88
N LEU A 28 -6.36 3.61 -10.19
CA LEU A 28 -6.65 3.02 -11.50
C LEU A 28 -6.46 4.02 -12.64
N GLU A 29 -6.60 5.30 -12.38
CA GLU A 29 -6.41 6.37 -13.38
C GLU A 29 -5.02 6.99 -13.33
N SER A 30 -4.16 6.61 -12.39
CA SER A 30 -2.86 7.24 -12.19
C SER A 30 -1.82 6.87 -13.25
N HIS A 31 -2.00 5.74 -13.92
CA HIS A 31 -1.11 5.29 -15.00
C HIS A 31 -1.85 4.30 -15.89
N THR A 32 -1.62 4.38 -17.21
CA THR A 32 -2.33 3.55 -18.19
C THR A 32 -2.15 2.05 -17.99
N LYS A 33 -1.05 1.63 -17.39
CA LYS A 33 -0.76 0.21 -17.17
C LYS A 33 -1.46 -0.38 -15.94
N ILE A 34 -2.03 0.45 -15.08
CA ILE A 34 -2.59 -0.03 -13.81
C ILE A 34 -3.98 -0.61 -13.98
N LYS A 35 -4.90 0.14 -14.60
CA LYS A 35 -6.28 -0.30 -14.77
C LYS A 35 -6.42 -1.70 -15.40
N PRO A 36 -5.66 -2.05 -16.46
CA PRO A 36 -5.73 -3.38 -17.03
C PRO A 36 -5.39 -4.51 -16.07
N MET A 37 -4.60 -4.25 -15.04
CA MET A 37 -4.22 -5.26 -14.04
C MET A 37 -5.38 -5.70 -13.17
N PHE A 38 -6.47 -4.92 -13.15
CA PHE A 38 -7.62 -5.15 -12.26
C PHE A 38 -8.91 -5.48 -13.01
N VAL A 39 -8.86 -5.73 -14.34
CA VAL A 39 -10.08 -5.96 -15.13
C VAL A 39 -10.89 -7.17 -14.67
N ASN A 40 -10.24 -8.18 -14.13
CA ASN A 40 -10.89 -9.39 -13.64
C ASN A 40 -10.93 -9.47 -12.11
N THR A 41 -10.72 -8.34 -11.42
CA THR A 41 -10.62 -8.30 -9.97
C THR A 41 -11.97 -7.94 -9.35
N ASP A 42 -12.37 -8.70 -8.31
CA ASP A 42 -13.50 -8.32 -7.46
C ASP A 42 -13.05 -7.14 -6.59
N MET A 43 -13.47 -5.92 -6.97
CA MET A 43 -13.00 -4.70 -6.32
C MET A 43 -13.50 -4.56 -4.89
N GLU A 44 -14.65 -5.13 -4.53
CA GLU A 44 -15.11 -5.10 -3.14
C GLU A 44 -14.22 -5.95 -2.24
N ALA A 45 -13.86 -7.14 -2.72
CA ALA A 45 -12.89 -7.99 -2.00
C ALA A 45 -11.51 -7.32 -1.94
N GLN A 46 -11.11 -6.65 -3.02
CA GLN A 46 -9.81 -5.99 -3.11
C GLN A 46 -9.68 -4.84 -2.10
N LYS A 47 -10.75 -4.08 -1.86
CA LYS A 47 -10.77 -3.03 -0.83
C LYS A 47 -10.47 -3.60 0.56
N GLY A 48 -11.06 -4.75 0.88
CA GLY A 48 -10.81 -5.43 2.15
C GLY A 48 -9.37 -5.89 2.29
N LEU A 49 -8.80 -6.42 1.22
CA LEU A 49 -7.39 -6.82 1.19
C LEU A 49 -6.47 -5.63 1.34
N LEU A 50 -6.81 -4.49 0.72
CA LEU A 50 -6.02 -3.27 0.85
C LEU A 50 -6.02 -2.77 2.29
N ARG A 51 -7.20 -2.72 2.92
CA ARG A 51 -7.32 -2.29 4.32
C ARG A 51 -6.46 -3.16 5.23
N GLN A 52 -6.55 -4.47 5.07
CA GLN A 52 -5.75 -5.42 5.83
C GLN A 52 -4.26 -5.22 5.55
N GLY A 53 -3.90 -5.06 4.27
CA GLY A 53 -2.51 -4.88 3.84
C GLY A 53 -1.88 -3.62 4.41
N VAL A 54 -2.60 -2.50 4.40
CA VAL A 54 -2.11 -1.24 4.98
C VAL A 54 -1.87 -1.40 6.48
N ASN A 55 -2.81 -2.03 7.20
CA ASN A 55 -2.64 -2.28 8.63
C ASN A 55 -1.40 -3.14 8.91
N LEU A 56 -1.19 -4.20 8.13
CA LEU A 56 -0.03 -5.08 8.27
C LEU A 56 1.27 -4.36 7.89
N ALA A 57 1.23 -3.46 6.91
CA ALA A 57 2.37 -2.63 6.54
C ALA A 57 2.78 -1.70 7.69
N LEU A 58 1.81 -1.13 8.39
CA LEU A 58 2.08 -0.31 9.57
C LEU A 58 2.69 -1.15 10.70
N MET A 59 2.20 -2.37 10.91
CA MET A 59 2.78 -3.29 11.88
C MET A 59 4.23 -3.63 11.52
N TYR A 60 4.52 -3.81 10.24
CA TYR A 60 5.89 -4.04 9.78
C TYR A 60 6.78 -2.84 10.11
N ALA A 61 6.33 -1.62 9.82
CA ALA A 61 7.06 -0.40 10.13
C ALA A 61 7.31 -0.25 11.63
N GLU A 62 6.37 -0.73 12.45
CA GLU A 62 6.47 -0.72 13.91
C GLU A 62 7.40 -1.81 14.45
N GLY A 63 7.94 -2.68 13.59
CA GLY A 63 8.83 -3.76 14.00
C GLY A 63 8.13 -5.01 14.51
N ARG A 64 6.84 -5.17 14.26
CA ARG A 64 6.07 -6.31 14.74
C ARG A 64 6.25 -7.55 13.87
N ALA A 65 6.38 -8.71 14.49
CA ALA A 65 6.61 -9.97 13.78
C ALA A 65 5.50 -10.34 12.80
N ILE A 66 4.24 -10.07 13.17
CA ILE A 66 3.09 -10.34 12.28
C ILE A 66 3.20 -9.52 11.00
N GLY A 67 3.61 -8.25 11.13
CA GLY A 67 3.83 -7.38 9.98
C GLY A 67 4.95 -7.89 9.09
N LYS A 68 6.06 -8.32 9.69
CA LYS A 68 7.18 -8.87 8.92
C LYS A 68 6.76 -10.12 8.14
N SER A 69 6.06 -11.03 8.78
CA SER A 69 5.58 -12.26 8.14
C SER A 69 4.66 -11.93 6.96
N ALA A 70 3.73 -10.99 7.14
CA ALA A 70 2.82 -10.56 6.08
C ALA A 70 3.56 -9.92 4.90
N MET A 71 4.54 -9.04 5.19
CA MET A 71 5.30 -8.37 4.13
C MET A 71 6.22 -9.36 3.39
N ASP A 72 6.71 -10.39 4.06
CA ASP A 72 7.47 -11.46 3.40
C ASP A 72 6.59 -12.21 2.38
N ARG A 73 5.33 -12.48 2.74
CA ARG A 73 4.39 -13.13 1.81
C ARG A 73 4.07 -12.22 0.61
N LEU A 74 3.88 -10.93 0.85
CA LEU A 74 3.64 -9.98 -0.23
C LEU A 74 4.86 -9.82 -1.14
N ARG A 75 6.06 -9.83 -0.55
CA ARG A 75 7.31 -9.81 -1.31
C ARG A 75 7.35 -10.96 -2.30
N HIS A 76 7.02 -12.15 -1.85
CA HIS A 76 6.98 -13.34 -2.70
C HIS A 76 5.88 -13.23 -3.77
N SER A 77 4.65 -12.91 -3.37
CA SER A 77 3.51 -12.89 -4.29
C SER A 77 3.59 -11.78 -5.34
N HIS A 78 4.30 -10.70 -5.06
CA HIS A 78 4.46 -9.56 -5.99
C HIS A 78 5.75 -9.63 -6.80
N SER A 79 6.51 -10.71 -6.68
CA SER A 79 7.76 -10.89 -7.43
C SER A 79 7.49 -11.15 -8.91
N LYS A 80 8.54 -11.01 -9.73
CA LYS A 80 8.45 -11.20 -11.18
C LYS A 80 7.94 -12.58 -11.57
N GLY A 81 8.26 -13.62 -10.81
CA GLY A 81 7.83 -14.98 -11.07
C GLY A 81 6.38 -15.27 -10.71
N ASN A 82 5.69 -14.33 -10.09
CA ASN A 82 4.30 -14.49 -9.63
C ASN A 82 3.41 -13.42 -10.25
N ILE A 83 2.88 -12.48 -9.44
CA ILE A 83 2.00 -11.42 -9.97
C ILE A 83 2.76 -10.44 -10.87
N SER A 84 4.08 -10.32 -10.67
CA SER A 84 4.93 -9.48 -11.52
C SER A 84 4.57 -7.98 -11.44
N VAL A 85 4.59 -7.44 -10.23
CA VAL A 85 4.38 -6.01 -10.03
C VAL A 85 5.72 -5.28 -10.21
N ASP A 86 5.83 -4.51 -11.28
CA ASP A 86 7.03 -3.72 -11.55
C ASP A 86 7.25 -2.70 -10.42
N PRO A 87 8.47 -2.62 -9.86
CA PRO A 87 8.75 -1.68 -8.76
C PRO A 87 8.38 -0.23 -9.04
N SER A 88 8.39 0.20 -10.30
CA SER A 88 8.00 1.57 -10.67
C SER A 88 6.52 1.88 -10.40
N MET A 89 5.69 0.85 -10.24
CA MET A 89 4.25 1.03 -9.99
C MET A 89 3.96 1.45 -8.54
N TYR A 90 4.86 1.15 -7.59
CA TYR A 90 4.60 1.44 -6.18
C TYR A 90 4.52 2.94 -5.88
N ARG A 91 5.21 3.79 -6.63
CA ARG A 91 5.10 5.24 -6.44
C ARG A 91 3.68 5.74 -6.76
N TYR A 92 3.04 5.16 -7.77
CA TYR A 92 1.65 5.50 -8.11
C TYR A 92 0.69 5.04 -7.01
N TRP A 93 0.96 3.86 -6.45
CA TRP A 93 0.20 3.35 -5.32
C TRP A 93 0.31 4.30 -4.11
N LEU A 94 1.53 4.65 -3.74
CA LEU A 94 1.78 5.51 -2.58
C LEU A 94 1.17 6.90 -2.77
N ASP A 95 1.42 7.52 -3.91
CA ASP A 95 0.87 8.86 -4.19
C ASP A 95 -0.65 8.85 -4.20
N SER A 96 -1.26 7.80 -4.74
CA SER A 96 -2.73 7.67 -4.78
C SER A 96 -3.30 7.51 -3.38
N PHE A 97 -2.62 6.73 -2.53
CA PHE A 97 -3.06 6.55 -1.15
C PHE A 97 -2.95 7.85 -0.35
N MET A 98 -1.87 8.60 -0.52
CA MET A 98 -1.70 9.90 0.12
C MET A 98 -2.76 10.89 -0.31
N LYS A 99 -3.14 10.91 -1.60
CA LYS A 99 -4.22 11.77 -2.09
C LYS A 99 -5.54 11.43 -1.45
N ALA A 100 -5.87 10.14 -1.36
CA ALA A 100 -7.11 9.70 -0.72
C ALA A 100 -7.15 10.09 0.77
N LEU A 101 -6.04 9.89 1.48
CA LEU A 101 -5.93 10.29 2.89
C LEU A 101 -6.17 11.80 3.06
N ALA A 102 -5.57 12.60 2.19
CA ALA A 102 -5.71 14.06 2.27
C ALA A 102 -7.16 14.50 2.06
N GLU A 103 -7.94 13.76 1.26
CA GLU A 103 -9.35 14.06 1.06
C GLU A 103 -10.23 13.75 2.26
N PHE A 104 -9.90 12.69 3.01
CA PHE A 104 -10.78 12.19 4.08
C PHE A 104 -10.31 12.47 5.50
N ASP A 105 -9.02 12.72 5.71
CA ASP A 105 -8.54 13.11 7.04
C ASP A 105 -8.53 14.63 7.16
N PRO A 106 -9.46 15.21 7.93
CA PRO A 106 -9.55 16.68 8.04
C PRO A 106 -8.35 17.31 8.73
N GLU A 107 -7.49 16.53 9.39
CA GLU A 107 -6.28 17.02 10.04
C GLU A 107 -5.02 16.69 9.25
N PHE A 108 -5.18 16.21 8.01
CA PHE A 108 -4.03 15.86 7.18
C PHE A 108 -3.19 17.11 6.87
N ASP A 109 -1.88 16.99 7.09
CA ASP A 109 -0.93 18.08 6.84
C ASP A 109 0.39 17.52 6.33
N ASN A 110 1.36 18.40 6.09
CA ASN A 110 2.67 17.99 5.57
C ASN A 110 3.42 17.07 6.54
N GLY A 111 3.24 17.26 7.83
CA GLY A 111 3.84 16.39 8.85
C GLY A 111 3.30 14.97 8.78
N LEU A 112 1.97 14.84 8.66
CA LEU A 112 1.34 13.52 8.51
C LEU A 112 1.71 12.86 7.19
N ASP A 113 1.76 13.63 6.09
CA ASP A 113 2.19 13.10 4.81
C ASP A 113 3.57 12.46 4.93
N LYS A 114 4.50 13.16 5.57
CA LYS A 114 5.87 12.68 5.76
C LYS A 114 5.91 11.41 6.63
N GLU A 115 5.18 11.38 7.73
CA GLU A 115 5.13 10.23 8.61
C GLU A 115 4.52 9.00 7.92
N TRP A 116 3.43 9.19 7.18
CA TRP A 116 2.80 8.14 6.40
C TRP A 116 3.76 7.57 5.35
N ARG A 117 4.41 8.44 4.59
CA ARG A 117 5.36 8.00 3.55
C ARG A 117 6.53 7.25 4.16
N ASP A 118 7.02 7.69 5.31
CA ASP A 118 8.10 7.00 6.01
C ASP A 118 7.68 5.58 6.39
N ALA A 119 6.50 5.42 6.98
CA ALA A 119 6.00 4.12 7.40
C ALA A 119 5.75 3.19 6.21
N LEU A 120 5.03 3.66 5.19
CA LEU A 120 4.66 2.82 4.05
C LEU A 120 5.85 2.52 3.14
N THR A 121 6.81 3.43 3.03
CA THR A 121 8.01 3.19 2.21
C THR A 121 8.81 2.01 2.74
N LYS A 122 8.89 1.83 4.06
CA LYS A 122 9.58 0.68 4.64
C LYS A 122 8.99 -0.64 4.14
N ALA A 123 7.66 -0.75 4.14
CA ALA A 123 6.96 -1.94 3.67
C ALA A 123 7.11 -2.10 2.16
N ILE A 124 6.93 -1.01 1.41
CA ILE A 124 7.03 -1.02 -0.06
C ILE A 124 8.42 -1.45 -0.51
N ASP A 125 9.47 -0.92 0.11
CA ASP A 125 10.85 -1.27 -0.24
C ASP A 125 11.10 -2.76 -0.01
N HIS A 126 10.57 -3.30 1.07
CA HIS A 126 10.69 -4.72 1.36
C HIS A 126 10.00 -5.57 0.28
N ILE A 127 8.77 -5.20 -0.09
CA ILE A 127 8.00 -5.92 -1.12
C ILE A 127 8.67 -5.81 -2.48
N ALA A 128 9.02 -4.59 -2.89
CA ALA A 128 9.61 -4.31 -4.19
C ALA A 128 10.98 -4.97 -4.36
N GLY A 129 11.75 -5.09 -3.27
CA GLY A 129 13.07 -5.70 -3.30
C GLY A 129 13.08 -7.17 -3.71
N GLY A 130 11.93 -7.86 -3.65
CA GLY A 130 11.81 -9.24 -4.07
C GLY A 130 11.58 -9.47 -5.56
N TYR A 131 11.38 -8.41 -6.33
CA TYR A 131 10.94 -8.52 -7.73
C TYR A 131 11.90 -9.34 -8.59
N LEU A 132 13.16 -8.94 -8.65
CA LEU A 132 14.17 -9.64 -9.45
C LEU A 132 14.71 -10.89 -8.75
N GLU A 133 14.73 -10.89 -7.43
CA GLU A 133 15.21 -12.01 -6.63
C GLU A 133 14.45 -13.29 -6.96
N GLU A 134 13.10 -13.22 -6.93
CA GLU A 134 12.25 -14.36 -7.26
C GLU A 134 12.31 -14.71 -8.74
N GLY A 135 12.43 -13.72 -9.63
CA GLY A 135 12.59 -13.93 -11.05
C GLY A 135 13.86 -14.69 -11.39
N VAL A 136 14.97 -14.36 -10.71
CA VAL A 136 16.25 -15.03 -10.89
C VAL A 136 16.20 -16.47 -10.39
N LYS A 137 15.58 -16.70 -9.24
CA LYS A 137 15.46 -18.05 -8.67
C LYS A 137 14.61 -18.95 -9.54
N SER A 138 13.70 -18.41 -10.31
CA SER A 138 12.79 -19.15 -11.17
C SER A 138 13.46 -19.55 -12.50
N ALA A 139 14.57 -18.91 -12.81
CA ALA A 139 15.31 -19.22 -14.03
C ALA A 139 16.24 -20.41 -13.83
#